data_050e062e7dfcbe6ea30e896e59de9b48
#
_entry.id   050e062e7dfcbe6ea30e896e59de9b48
#
_cell.length_a   1.000
_cell.length_b   1.000
_cell.length_c   1.000
_cell.angle_alpha   90.00
_cell.angle_beta   90.00
_cell.angle_gamma   90.00
#
_symmetry.space_group_name_H-M   'P 1'
#
loop_
_entity.id
_entity.type
_entity.pdbx_description
1 polymer ?
#
loop_
_entity_poly.entity_id
_entity_poly.type
_entity_poly.pdbx_seq_one_letter_code
_entity_poly.pdbx_strand_id
1 'polypeptide(L)'
;MNKFAFAGFCGLLCMGTLSAQEVSHFSFDIGGGFTQPVGNSGRYLNDGWNVQAGVGYNFSNYVGAMLQTDFNSMGLNGNTLGNIGYGGANVNIFSATIDPIVHLTPKSHFDLYAIGGGGLYHLYDNFSGAPGSGFVSSFNGGSFPLVIPGVGSTYSVNKPGWNGGMGVAVGTKWHGKIFAEARYTHVFLSNGMHADYVPVTFGFRW
;
A
#
# COMPACT_ATOMS: atom_id res chain seq x y z
N MET A 1 -11.82 -21.99 2.57
CA MET A 1 -11.87 -20.66 3.21
C MET A 1 -11.87 -20.87 4.71
N ASN A 2 -10.77 -20.56 5.38
CA ASN A 2 -10.59 -20.90 6.80
C ASN A 2 -11.42 -19.96 7.68
N LYS A 3 -12.35 -20.54 8.42
CA LYS A 3 -13.25 -19.87 9.38
C LYS A 3 -12.50 -19.09 10.49
N PHE A 4 -11.23 -19.39 10.71
CA PHE A 4 -10.36 -18.72 11.69
C PHE A 4 -9.87 -17.33 11.24
N ALA A 5 -9.76 -17.05 9.94
CA ALA A 5 -9.36 -15.74 9.43
C ALA A 5 -10.46 -14.68 9.62
N PHE A 6 -11.73 -15.11 9.54
CA PHE A 6 -12.87 -14.21 9.72
C PHE A 6 -13.11 -13.86 11.20
N ALA A 7 -12.85 -14.79 12.11
CA ALA A 7 -12.98 -14.57 13.55
C ALA A 7 -11.91 -13.60 14.09
N GLY A 8 -10.69 -13.61 13.53
CA GLY A 8 -9.63 -12.65 13.87
C GLY A 8 -9.95 -11.22 13.45
N PHE A 9 -10.60 -11.05 12.29
CA PHE A 9 -10.99 -9.74 11.78
C PHE A 9 -12.13 -9.10 12.58
N CYS A 10 -13.12 -9.88 13.00
CA CYS A 10 -14.20 -9.40 13.88
C CYS A 10 -13.71 -9.06 15.31
N GLY A 11 -12.70 -9.74 15.82
CA GLY A 11 -12.13 -9.48 17.16
C GLY A 11 -11.42 -8.12 17.25
N LEU A 12 -10.80 -7.67 16.18
CA LEU A 12 -10.14 -6.35 16.11
C LEU A 12 -11.13 -5.19 16.07
N LEU A 13 -12.31 -5.38 15.50
CA LEU A 13 -13.35 -4.35 15.44
C LEU A 13 -14.06 -4.11 16.78
N CYS A 14 -14.03 -5.07 17.71
CA CYS A 14 -14.69 -4.95 19.02
C CYS A 14 -13.84 -4.25 20.08
N MET A 15 -12.55 -4.00 19.87
CA MET A 15 -11.70 -3.30 20.84
C MET A 15 -11.88 -1.77 20.85
N GLY A 16 -12.65 -1.21 19.92
CA GLY A 16 -12.85 0.23 19.76
C GLY A 16 -13.84 0.91 20.73
N THR A 17 -14.39 0.19 21.75
CA THR A 17 -15.44 0.75 22.61
C THR A 17 -15.00 1.08 24.04
N LEU A 18 -13.74 0.97 24.39
CA LEU A 18 -13.24 1.28 25.73
C LEU A 18 -12.35 2.52 25.70
N SER A 19 -12.96 3.63 26.08
CA SER A 19 -12.37 4.81 26.72
C SER A 19 -12.69 6.13 26.04
N ALA A 20 -13.73 6.78 26.49
CA ALA A 20 -13.86 8.23 26.44
C ALA A 20 -13.04 8.84 27.56
N GLN A 21 -12.16 9.79 27.23
CA GLN A 21 -11.61 10.83 28.11
C GLN A 21 -10.15 10.77 28.58
N GLU A 22 -9.24 10.16 27.85
CA GLU A 22 -7.83 10.61 27.93
C GLU A 22 -7.25 10.54 26.51
N VAL A 23 -6.18 11.27 26.24
CA VAL A 23 -5.48 11.22 24.94
C VAL A 23 -5.36 9.73 24.55
N SER A 24 -6.16 9.30 23.60
CA SER A 24 -6.10 7.89 23.19
C SER A 24 -4.70 7.65 22.65
N HIS A 25 -3.88 6.99 23.44
CA HIS A 25 -2.52 6.67 23.00
C HIS A 25 -2.52 5.71 21.82
N PHE A 26 -3.57 4.91 21.68
CA PHE A 26 -3.74 4.00 20.55
C PHE A 26 -4.62 4.63 19.48
N SER A 27 -4.23 4.44 18.25
CA SER A 27 -5.02 4.78 17.07
C SER A 27 -5.10 3.58 16.13
N PHE A 28 -6.22 3.47 15.44
CA PHE A 28 -6.46 2.47 14.42
C PHE A 28 -6.92 3.16 13.16
N ASP A 29 -6.45 2.72 12.02
CA ASP A 29 -6.99 3.22 10.76
C ASP A 29 -7.29 2.09 9.78
N ILE A 30 -8.24 2.39 8.90
CA ILE A 30 -8.58 1.59 7.75
C ILE A 30 -8.92 2.53 6.60
N GLY A 31 -8.47 2.19 5.42
CA GLY A 31 -8.72 3.02 4.25
C GLY A 31 -8.60 2.24 2.95
N GLY A 32 -8.98 2.90 1.88
CA GLY A 32 -8.83 2.41 0.52
C GLY A 32 -8.83 3.57 -0.47
N GLY A 33 -8.34 3.31 -1.66
CA GLY A 33 -8.20 4.34 -2.66
C GLY A 33 -7.60 3.84 -3.96
N PHE A 34 -6.84 4.69 -4.61
CA PHE A 34 -6.17 4.37 -5.85
C PHE A 34 -4.66 4.51 -5.73
N THR A 35 -3.93 3.78 -6.57
CA THR A 35 -2.47 3.79 -6.61
C THR A 35 -2.02 4.17 -8.00
N GLN A 36 -1.19 5.18 -8.09
CA GLN A 36 -0.59 5.65 -9.33
C GLN A 36 0.87 5.22 -9.41
N PRO A 37 1.26 4.34 -10.34
CA PRO A 37 2.66 4.06 -10.61
C PRO A 37 3.34 5.31 -11.21
N VAL A 38 4.56 5.61 -10.72
CA VAL A 38 5.30 6.80 -11.13
C VAL A 38 6.70 6.45 -11.64
N GLY A 39 7.39 7.40 -12.24
CA GLY A 39 8.73 7.17 -12.78
C GLY A 39 8.77 6.06 -13.82
N ASN A 40 9.69 5.11 -13.65
CA ASN A 40 9.81 3.99 -14.57
C ASN A 40 8.68 2.98 -14.46
N SER A 41 8.08 2.83 -13.28
CA SER A 41 6.92 1.95 -13.07
C SER A 41 5.71 2.38 -13.89
N GLY A 42 5.47 3.70 -14.04
CA GLY A 42 4.38 4.25 -14.82
C GLY A 42 4.48 4.01 -16.35
N ARG A 43 5.63 3.51 -16.83
CA ARG A 43 5.76 3.12 -18.26
C ARG A 43 5.15 1.75 -18.55
N TYR A 44 5.03 0.90 -17.54
CA TYR A 44 4.62 -0.51 -17.67
C TYR A 44 3.31 -0.81 -16.97
N LEU A 45 2.95 -0.03 -15.96
CA LEU A 45 1.78 -0.23 -15.14
C LEU A 45 0.75 0.87 -15.36
N ASN A 46 -0.53 0.51 -15.28
CA ASN A 46 -1.66 1.41 -15.19
C ASN A 46 -1.98 1.71 -13.72
N ASP A 47 -2.77 2.74 -13.51
CA ASP A 47 -3.33 3.04 -12.19
C ASP A 47 -4.07 1.82 -11.63
N GLY A 48 -3.99 1.67 -10.32
CA GLY A 48 -4.57 0.57 -9.59
C GLY A 48 -5.39 1.03 -8.40
N TRP A 49 -5.67 0.10 -7.50
CA TRP A 49 -6.36 0.37 -6.26
C TRP A 49 -5.53 -0.07 -5.06
N ASN A 50 -5.84 0.50 -3.90
CA ASN A 50 -5.21 0.11 -2.64
C ASN A 50 -6.22 -0.05 -1.51
N VAL A 51 -5.80 -0.81 -0.51
CA VAL A 51 -6.41 -0.82 0.82
C VAL A 51 -5.29 -0.80 1.85
N GLN A 52 -5.54 -0.11 2.97
CA GLN A 52 -4.62 -0.07 4.10
C GLN A 52 -5.34 -0.31 5.42
N ALA A 53 -4.58 -0.81 6.39
CA ALA A 53 -4.99 -0.89 7.78
C ALA A 53 -3.77 -0.65 8.67
N GLY A 54 -3.98 0.04 9.79
CA GLY A 54 -2.89 0.39 10.69
C GLY A 54 -3.30 0.41 12.14
N VAL A 55 -2.30 0.22 13.00
CA VAL A 55 -2.36 0.44 14.43
C VAL A 55 -1.24 1.36 14.83
N GLY A 56 -1.54 2.40 15.58
CA GLY A 56 -0.59 3.42 16.01
C GLY A 56 -0.56 3.63 17.50
N TYR A 57 0.54 4.22 17.94
CA TYR A 57 0.71 4.72 19.29
C TYR A 57 1.15 6.18 19.25
N ASN A 58 0.36 7.05 19.87
CA ASN A 58 0.64 8.47 19.97
C ASN A 58 1.44 8.75 21.24
N PHE A 59 2.71 9.14 21.08
CA PHE A 59 3.59 9.55 22.19
C PHE A 59 3.17 10.91 22.77
N SER A 60 2.61 11.76 21.90
CA SER A 60 2.06 13.07 22.21
C SER A 60 1.00 13.45 21.20
N ASN A 61 0.37 14.63 21.37
CA ASN A 61 -0.56 15.17 20.38
C ASN A 61 0.11 15.47 19.03
N TYR A 62 1.44 15.58 18.98
CA TYR A 62 2.20 15.98 17.80
C TYR A 62 2.95 14.84 17.13
N VAL A 63 3.28 13.79 17.88
CA VAL A 63 4.16 12.72 17.39
C VAL A 63 3.61 11.36 17.79
N GLY A 64 3.59 10.45 16.84
CA GLY A 64 3.24 9.05 17.02
C GLY A 64 4.03 8.13 16.11
N ALA A 65 3.73 6.87 16.15
CA ALA A 65 4.22 5.85 15.21
C ALA A 65 3.09 4.89 14.86
N MET A 66 3.04 4.49 13.61
CA MET A 66 2.05 3.57 13.05
C MET A 66 2.74 2.30 12.57
N LEU A 67 2.20 1.15 12.89
CA LEU A 67 2.46 -0.10 12.19
C LEU A 67 1.35 -0.25 11.15
N GLN A 68 1.71 -0.23 9.87
CA GLN A 68 0.75 -0.25 8.78
C GLN A 68 0.96 -1.44 7.86
N THR A 69 -0.13 -1.91 7.31
CA THR A 69 -0.16 -2.90 6.25
C THR A 69 -0.95 -2.33 5.08
N ASP A 70 -0.38 -2.42 3.89
CA ASP A 70 -0.98 -1.93 2.67
C ASP A 70 -0.99 -3.03 1.61
N PHE A 71 -2.05 -3.05 0.83
CA PHE A 71 -2.16 -3.85 -0.37
C PHE A 71 -2.45 -2.95 -1.56
N ASN A 72 -1.60 -3.06 -2.59
CA ASN A 72 -1.71 -2.30 -3.83
C ASN A 72 -1.80 -3.28 -5.00
N SER A 73 -2.73 -3.08 -5.92
CA SER A 73 -2.90 -3.90 -7.13
C SER A 73 -2.95 -3.01 -8.36
N MET A 74 -1.99 -3.15 -9.26
CA MET A 74 -1.82 -2.34 -10.46
C MET A 74 -1.80 -3.24 -11.70
N GLY A 75 -2.55 -2.90 -12.74
CA GLY A 75 -2.59 -3.66 -13.99
C GLY A 75 -1.38 -3.34 -14.89
N LEU A 76 -0.91 -4.31 -15.69
CA LEU A 76 0.03 -4.01 -16.75
C LEU A 76 -0.69 -3.25 -17.88
N ASN A 77 0.04 -2.31 -18.50
CA ASN A 77 -0.52 -1.56 -19.61
C ASN A 77 -0.60 -2.43 -20.90
N GLY A 78 -1.51 -2.05 -21.82
CA GLY A 78 -1.79 -2.84 -23.02
C GLY A 78 -0.58 -3.02 -23.94
N ASN A 79 0.35 -2.05 -24.00
CA ASN A 79 1.56 -2.17 -24.80
C ASN A 79 2.49 -3.24 -24.22
N THR A 80 2.63 -3.28 -22.89
CA THR A 80 3.43 -4.31 -22.19
C THR A 80 2.80 -5.69 -22.38
N LEU A 81 1.48 -5.81 -22.19
CA LEU A 81 0.74 -7.07 -22.40
C LEU A 81 0.86 -7.58 -23.83
N GLY A 82 0.73 -6.71 -24.84
CA GLY A 82 0.90 -7.07 -26.25
C GLY A 82 2.29 -7.60 -26.56
N ASN A 83 3.33 -7.01 -25.97
CA ASN A 83 4.73 -7.43 -26.16
C ASN A 83 5.04 -8.80 -25.54
N ILE A 84 4.33 -9.18 -24.47
CA ILE A 84 4.55 -10.43 -23.76
C ILE A 84 3.53 -11.53 -24.13
N GLY A 85 2.52 -11.20 -24.96
CA GLY A 85 1.54 -12.15 -25.46
C GLY A 85 0.53 -12.66 -24.42
N TYR A 86 0.28 -11.91 -23.35
CA TYR A 86 -0.71 -12.23 -22.32
C TYR A 86 -1.97 -11.37 -22.47
N GLY A 87 -3.13 -11.93 -22.09
CA GLY A 87 -4.41 -11.23 -22.14
C GLY A 87 -4.62 -10.24 -20.98
N GLY A 88 -3.91 -10.42 -19.86
CA GLY A 88 -3.97 -9.57 -18.69
C GLY A 88 -2.92 -9.96 -17.66
N ALA A 89 -2.47 -8.99 -16.86
CA ALA A 89 -1.60 -9.25 -15.72
C ALA A 89 -1.72 -8.11 -14.70
N ASN A 90 -1.60 -8.47 -13.42
CA ASN A 90 -1.57 -7.52 -12.32
C ASN A 90 -0.31 -7.74 -11.50
N VAL A 91 0.31 -6.63 -11.10
CA VAL A 91 1.37 -6.58 -10.11
C VAL A 91 0.72 -6.22 -8.77
N ASN A 92 0.89 -7.08 -7.80
CA ASN A 92 0.36 -6.91 -6.47
C ASN A 92 1.51 -6.69 -5.49
N ILE A 93 1.36 -5.71 -4.61
CA ILE A 93 2.35 -5.37 -3.60
C ILE A 93 1.65 -5.33 -2.25
N PHE A 94 2.01 -6.26 -1.38
CA PHE A 94 1.64 -6.23 0.03
C PHE A 94 2.80 -5.68 0.83
N SER A 95 2.56 -4.75 1.74
CA SER A 95 3.60 -4.16 2.59
C SER A 95 3.25 -4.22 4.07
N ALA A 96 4.31 -4.25 4.89
CA ALA A 96 4.25 -4.04 6.33
C ALA A 96 5.35 -3.04 6.70
N THR A 97 4.95 -1.87 7.24
CA THR A 97 5.84 -0.73 7.49
C THR A 97 5.68 -0.19 8.91
N ILE A 98 6.73 0.43 9.41
CA ILE A 98 6.70 1.23 10.65
C ILE A 98 6.89 2.69 10.22
N ASP A 99 5.88 3.49 10.49
CA ASP A 99 5.77 4.85 9.97
C ASP A 99 5.59 5.85 11.12
N PRO A 100 6.66 6.58 11.50
CA PRO A 100 6.52 7.81 12.28
C PRO A 100 5.51 8.77 11.66
N ILE A 101 4.66 9.35 12.51
CA ILE A 101 3.67 10.37 12.12
C ILE A 101 3.87 11.64 12.94
N VAL A 102 3.83 12.77 12.25
CA VAL A 102 3.96 14.10 12.87
C VAL A 102 2.74 14.92 12.52
N HIS A 103 1.94 15.25 13.53
CA HIS A 103 0.77 16.09 13.40
C HIS A 103 1.18 17.56 13.48
N LEU A 104 0.89 18.33 12.44
CA LEU A 104 1.24 19.75 12.32
C LEU A 104 0.19 20.64 12.97
N THR A 105 -1.08 20.23 12.93
CA THR A 105 -2.22 21.01 13.47
C THR A 105 -3.14 20.16 14.34
N PRO A 106 -2.62 19.45 15.37
CA PRO A 106 -3.38 18.43 16.10
C PRO A 106 -4.56 18.98 16.92
N LYS A 107 -4.51 20.28 17.28
CA LYS A 107 -5.57 20.96 18.06
C LYS A 107 -6.63 21.61 17.17
N SER A 108 -6.46 21.59 15.87
CA SER A 108 -7.42 22.10 14.90
C SER A 108 -8.48 21.05 14.56
N HIS A 109 -9.63 21.50 14.12
CA HIS A 109 -10.65 20.62 13.53
C HIS A 109 -10.14 19.93 12.28
N PHE A 110 -9.13 20.48 11.65
CA PHE A 110 -8.43 20.05 10.47
C PHE A 110 -6.97 19.75 10.82
N ASP A 111 -6.62 18.48 10.89
CA ASP A 111 -5.30 18.02 11.29
C ASP A 111 -4.47 17.69 10.05
N LEU A 112 -3.49 18.52 9.75
CA LEU A 112 -2.50 18.24 8.72
C LEU A 112 -1.35 17.44 9.35
N TYR A 113 -0.89 16.39 8.68
CA TYR A 113 0.20 15.55 9.19
C TYR A 113 1.16 15.10 8.09
N ALA A 114 2.39 14.84 8.49
CA ALA A 114 3.39 14.15 7.69
C ALA A 114 3.59 12.74 8.26
N ILE A 115 3.78 11.77 7.39
CA ILE A 115 3.96 10.37 7.74
C ILE A 115 4.98 9.75 6.79
N GLY A 116 5.79 8.82 7.29
CA GLY A 116 6.72 8.12 6.44
C GLY A 116 7.61 7.20 7.25
N GLY A 117 8.10 6.16 6.61
CA GLY A 117 8.90 5.15 7.27
C GLY A 117 9.45 4.11 6.31
N GLY A 118 9.59 2.92 6.79
CA GLY A 118 10.14 1.82 6.00
C GLY A 118 9.70 0.46 6.48
N GLY A 119 9.88 -0.54 5.64
CA GLY A 119 9.47 -1.89 5.95
C GLY A 119 9.75 -2.89 4.84
N LEU A 120 8.98 -3.95 4.86
CA LEU A 120 9.06 -5.06 3.92
C LEU A 120 7.90 -4.99 2.94
N TYR A 121 8.22 -5.22 1.69
CA TYR A 121 7.30 -5.22 0.56
C TYR A 121 7.36 -6.58 -0.13
N HIS A 122 6.23 -7.24 -0.21
CA HIS A 122 6.04 -8.52 -0.88
C HIS A 122 5.39 -8.26 -2.23
N LEU A 123 6.16 -8.42 -3.30
CA LEU A 123 5.68 -8.25 -4.67
C LEU A 123 5.35 -9.63 -5.24
N TYR A 124 4.20 -9.74 -5.90
CA TYR A 124 3.84 -10.93 -6.67
C TYR A 124 2.99 -10.57 -7.87
N ASP A 125 3.21 -11.32 -8.95
CA ASP A 125 2.57 -11.08 -10.24
C ASP A 125 1.51 -12.17 -10.51
N ASN A 126 0.34 -11.73 -10.94
CA ASN A 126 -0.73 -12.62 -11.41
C ASN A 126 -0.95 -12.41 -12.91
N PHE A 127 -0.68 -13.45 -13.68
CA PHE A 127 -0.93 -13.46 -15.12
C PHE A 127 -2.23 -14.19 -15.44
N SER A 128 -3.06 -13.62 -16.31
CA SER A 128 -4.30 -14.22 -16.80
C SER A 128 -4.23 -14.42 -18.30
N GLY A 129 -4.66 -15.60 -18.75
CA GLY A 129 -4.62 -16.02 -20.14
C GLY A 129 -3.48 -17.00 -20.46
N ALA A 130 -3.64 -17.77 -21.54
CA ALA A 130 -2.55 -18.60 -22.06
C ALA A 130 -1.49 -17.68 -22.69
N PRO A 131 -0.19 -17.98 -22.50
CA PRO A 131 0.85 -17.27 -23.26
C PRO A 131 0.58 -17.51 -24.75
N GLY A 132 0.48 -16.43 -25.52
CA GLY A 132 0.55 -16.53 -26.97
C GLY A 132 1.85 -17.27 -27.34
N SER A 133 1.85 -18.04 -28.41
CA SER A 133 2.98 -18.87 -28.87
C SER A 133 4.25 -18.07 -29.27
N GLY A 134 4.50 -16.93 -28.63
CA GLY A 134 5.70 -16.12 -28.77
C GLY A 134 6.72 -16.45 -27.67
N PHE A 135 7.94 -16.73 -28.05
CA PHE A 135 9.09 -16.85 -27.15
C PHE A 135 9.25 -15.55 -26.37
N VAL A 136 9.01 -15.58 -25.08
CA VAL A 136 9.29 -14.46 -24.20
C VAL A 136 10.73 -14.54 -23.75
N SER A 137 11.62 -13.88 -24.48
CA SER A 137 12.93 -13.53 -23.94
C SER A 137 12.72 -12.57 -22.77
N SER A 138 13.46 -12.80 -21.68
CA SER A 138 13.46 -11.92 -20.51
C SER A 138 13.40 -10.46 -20.93
N PHE A 139 12.32 -9.76 -20.52
CA PHE A 139 12.10 -8.36 -20.80
C PHE A 139 13.09 -7.56 -19.94
N ASN A 140 14.27 -7.29 -20.47
CA ASN A 140 15.31 -6.51 -19.85
C ASN A 140 15.08 -5.00 -20.12
N GLY A 141 13.86 -4.56 -19.95
CA GLY A 141 13.49 -3.13 -19.99
C GLY A 141 13.84 -2.51 -18.66
N GLY A 142 15.09 -2.09 -18.50
CA GLY A 142 15.68 -1.59 -17.28
C GLY A 142 14.74 -0.75 -16.43
N SER A 143 14.55 -1.13 -15.20
CA SER A 143 13.99 -0.46 -14.04
C SER A 143 12.82 -1.15 -13.34
N PHE A 144 12.08 -2.06 -13.98
CA PHE A 144 11.07 -2.86 -13.32
C PHE A 144 11.29 -4.33 -13.68
N PRO A 145 11.59 -5.23 -12.74
CA PRO A 145 11.75 -6.65 -13.03
C PRO A 145 10.38 -7.28 -13.23
N LEU A 146 9.86 -7.20 -14.42
CA LEU A 146 8.79 -8.08 -14.84
C LEU A 146 9.46 -9.44 -15.16
N VAL A 147 9.46 -10.35 -14.20
CA VAL A 147 9.82 -11.74 -14.48
C VAL A 147 8.56 -12.35 -15.07
N ILE A 148 8.59 -12.61 -16.36
CA ILE A 148 7.53 -13.36 -17.03
C ILE A 148 7.77 -14.83 -16.71
N PRO A 149 6.94 -15.46 -15.86
CA PRO A 149 7.09 -16.86 -15.57
C PRO A 149 6.80 -17.65 -16.84
N GLY A 150 7.59 -18.71 -17.10
CA GLY A 150 7.14 -19.78 -17.98
C GLY A 150 5.80 -20.34 -17.48
N VAL A 151 5.04 -20.95 -18.36
CA VAL A 151 3.69 -21.49 -18.07
C VAL A 151 3.63 -22.10 -16.66
N GLY A 152 2.88 -21.48 -15.75
CA GLY A 152 2.60 -22.00 -14.42
C GLY A 152 3.51 -21.52 -13.27
N SER A 153 4.40 -20.54 -13.46
CA SER A 153 5.21 -19.98 -12.39
C SER A 153 4.71 -18.61 -11.93
N THR A 154 4.49 -18.45 -10.63
CA THR A 154 4.20 -17.17 -9.98
C THR A 154 5.52 -16.57 -9.49
N TYR A 155 5.84 -15.35 -9.89
CA TYR A 155 6.96 -14.63 -9.31
C TYR A 155 6.55 -14.00 -7.98
N SER A 156 7.35 -14.23 -6.96
CA SER A 156 7.09 -13.68 -5.63
C SER A 156 8.42 -13.34 -4.97
N VAL A 157 8.54 -12.11 -4.44
CA VAL A 157 9.77 -11.64 -3.81
C VAL A 157 9.50 -10.68 -2.67
N ASN A 158 10.30 -10.79 -1.61
CA ASN A 158 10.31 -9.83 -0.49
C ASN A 158 11.46 -8.85 -0.67
N LYS A 159 11.17 -7.57 -0.57
CA LYS A 159 12.14 -6.48 -0.74
C LYS A 159 11.95 -5.41 0.33
N PRO A 160 13.03 -4.77 0.80
CA PRO A 160 12.93 -3.59 1.62
C PRO A 160 12.49 -2.39 0.79
N GLY A 161 11.88 -1.41 1.47
CA GLY A 161 11.48 -0.16 0.86
C GLY A 161 11.18 0.90 1.92
N TRP A 162 10.92 2.11 1.45
CA TRP A 162 10.50 3.22 2.28
C TRP A 162 9.32 3.94 1.66
N ASN A 163 8.61 4.67 2.47
CA ASN A 163 7.52 5.55 2.04
C ASN A 163 7.60 6.90 2.75
N GLY A 164 6.97 7.90 2.18
CA GLY A 164 6.85 9.21 2.79
C GLY A 164 5.76 10.03 2.12
N GLY A 165 4.99 10.74 2.93
CA GLY A 165 3.85 11.48 2.42
C GLY A 165 3.22 12.42 3.43
N MET A 166 2.07 12.93 3.05
CA MET A 166 1.28 13.85 3.84
C MET A 166 -0.18 13.45 3.79
N GLY A 167 -0.89 13.80 4.84
CA GLY A 167 -2.31 13.59 4.91
C GLY A 167 -3.02 14.69 5.68
N VAL A 168 -4.32 14.66 5.54
CA VAL A 168 -5.23 15.52 6.26
C VAL A 168 -6.30 14.68 6.93
N ALA A 169 -6.63 15.00 8.18
CA ALA A 169 -7.68 14.34 8.91
C ALA A 169 -8.65 15.35 9.50
N VAL A 170 -9.94 15.04 9.41
CA VAL A 170 -11.02 15.90 9.91
C VAL A 170 -11.80 15.13 10.98
N GLY A 171 -11.93 15.73 12.15
CA GLY A 171 -12.67 15.15 13.26
C GLY A 171 -14.15 14.97 12.92
N THR A 172 -14.69 13.80 13.27
CA THR A 172 -16.13 13.50 13.13
C THR A 172 -16.83 13.58 14.49
N LYS A 173 -18.16 13.66 14.47
CA LYS A 173 -18.97 13.61 15.69
C LYS A 173 -18.92 12.23 16.40
N TRP A 174 -18.36 11.20 15.75
CA TRP A 174 -18.34 9.81 16.22
C TRP A 174 -17.00 9.39 16.83
N HIS A 175 -16.25 10.33 17.41
CA HIS A 175 -14.96 10.08 18.09
C HIS A 175 -13.85 9.52 17.19
N GLY A 176 -13.94 9.75 15.88
CA GLY A 176 -12.91 9.38 14.92
C GLY A 176 -12.64 10.50 13.94
N LYS A 177 -11.68 10.31 13.05
CA LYS A 177 -11.30 11.25 12.00
C LYS A 177 -11.44 10.59 10.64
N ILE A 178 -12.05 11.28 9.68
CA ILE A 178 -11.93 10.91 8.26
C ILE A 178 -10.58 11.46 7.79
N PHE A 179 -9.83 10.68 7.05
CA PHE A 179 -8.54 11.13 6.51
C PHE A 179 -8.44 10.92 5.00
N ALA A 180 -7.59 11.76 4.39
CA ALA A 180 -7.07 11.58 3.05
C ALA A 180 -5.55 11.68 3.12
N GLU A 181 -4.84 10.77 2.46
CA GLU A 181 -3.40 10.65 2.55
C GLU A 181 -2.82 10.27 1.19
N ALA A 182 -1.68 10.86 0.84
CA ALA A 182 -0.90 10.49 -0.34
C ALA A 182 0.56 10.25 0.09
N ARG A 183 1.13 9.11 -0.32
CA ARG A 183 2.52 8.73 -0.02
C ARG A 183 3.27 8.39 -1.30
N TYR A 184 4.50 8.81 -1.40
CA TYR A 184 5.45 8.25 -2.35
C TYR A 184 6.07 7.00 -1.74
N THR A 185 6.05 5.91 -2.47
CA THR A 185 6.63 4.63 -2.04
C THR A 185 7.73 4.21 -3.00
N HIS A 186 8.87 3.82 -2.44
CA HIS A 186 10.05 3.36 -3.17
C HIS A 186 10.47 1.98 -2.65
N VAL A 187 10.41 0.97 -3.51
CA VAL A 187 10.81 -0.41 -3.18
C VAL A 187 12.10 -0.75 -3.90
N PHE A 188 13.13 -1.13 -3.14
CA PHE A 188 14.41 -1.54 -3.68
C PHE A 188 14.31 -2.95 -4.27
N LEU A 189 14.54 -3.08 -5.55
CA LEU A 189 14.56 -4.36 -6.24
C LEU A 189 16.00 -4.82 -6.51
N SER A 190 16.18 -5.98 -7.15
CA SER A 190 17.49 -6.49 -7.47
C SER A 190 18.13 -5.71 -8.63
N ASN A 191 19.47 -5.72 -8.72
CA ASN A 191 20.24 -5.13 -9.83
C ASN A 191 20.04 -3.61 -10.02
N GLY A 192 19.82 -2.87 -8.92
CA GLY A 192 19.63 -1.41 -8.98
C GLY A 192 18.25 -0.97 -9.52
N MET A 193 17.35 -1.91 -9.73
CA MET A 193 15.96 -1.60 -10.10
C MET A 193 15.15 -1.17 -8.88
N HIS A 194 14.06 -0.49 -9.12
CA HIS A 194 13.12 -0.05 -8.08
C HIS A 194 11.69 -0.01 -8.61
N ALA A 195 10.74 -0.10 -7.70
CA ALA A 195 9.33 0.13 -7.98
C ALA A 195 8.89 1.40 -7.24
N ASP A 196 8.36 2.37 -8.01
CA ASP A 196 7.90 3.64 -7.48
C ASP A 196 6.41 3.80 -7.76
N TYR A 197 5.66 4.17 -6.73
CA TYR A 197 4.23 4.42 -6.85
C TYR A 197 3.72 5.36 -5.76
N VAL A 198 2.58 5.96 -5.99
CA VAL A 198 1.90 6.89 -5.08
C VAL A 198 0.50 6.33 -4.78
N PRO A 199 0.29 5.66 -3.64
CA PRO A 199 -1.04 5.39 -3.14
C PRO A 199 -1.67 6.69 -2.62
N VAL A 200 -2.92 6.92 -3.02
CA VAL A 200 -3.80 7.94 -2.44
C VAL A 200 -4.94 7.20 -1.75
N THR A 201 -5.02 7.36 -0.45
CA THR A 201 -5.93 6.60 0.41
C THR A 201 -6.87 7.51 1.16
N PHE A 202 -8.12 7.13 1.21
CA PHE A 202 -9.17 7.76 2.01
C PHE A 202 -9.65 6.75 3.04
N GLY A 203 -9.86 7.21 4.26
CA GLY A 203 -10.20 6.27 5.32
C GLY A 203 -10.72 6.91 6.58
N PHE A 204 -10.80 6.07 7.59
CA PHE A 204 -11.24 6.43 8.92
C PHE A 204 -10.17 6.03 9.94
N ARG A 205 -9.90 6.94 10.89
CA ARG A 205 -8.96 6.75 11.99
C ARG A 205 -9.66 7.06 13.31
N TRP A 206 -9.52 6.19 14.32
CA TRP A 206 -10.08 6.34 15.65
C TRP A 206 -9.09 6.02 16.77
#